data_3b864ec0e586b76a22a0bd5d5bea79e8
#
_entry.id   3b864ec0e586b76a22a0bd5d5bea79e8
#
_cell.length_a   1.000
_cell.length_b   1.000
_cell.length_c   1.000
_cell.angle_alpha   90.00
_cell.angle_beta   90.00
_cell.angle_gamma   90.00
#
_symmetry.space_group_name_H-M   'P 1'
#
loop_
_entity.id
_entity.type
_entity.pdbx_description
1 polymer ?
#
loop_
_entity_poly.entity_id
_entity_poly.type
_entity_poly.pdbx_seq_one_letter_code
_entity_poly.pdbx_strand_id
1 'polypeptide(L)'
;DAGERLMLLRLVHREASKAGLQPELVLALIHAESHFDRFAISSVGAQGMMQVMPFWKAELGRPQDNLTDNATNLRYGCTILSYYLRKENGDINRALARYNGSLGKNRYPAKGIGFWQDFWYVKP
;
A
#
# COMPACT_ATOMS: atom_id res chain seq x y z
N ASP A 1 -12.82 -8.94 13.45
CA ASP A 1 -13.33 -8.44 14.72
C ASP A 1 -12.58 -7.19 15.20
N ALA A 2 -12.98 -6.64 16.33
CA ALA A 2 -12.39 -5.40 16.83
C ALA A 2 -10.91 -5.55 17.16
N GLY A 3 -10.50 -6.68 17.71
CA GLY A 3 -9.10 -6.95 18.04
C GLY A 3 -8.23 -7.04 16.80
N GLU A 4 -8.71 -7.72 15.78
CA GLU A 4 -7.99 -7.83 14.51
C GLU A 4 -7.85 -6.48 13.83
N ARG A 5 -8.91 -5.67 13.85
CA ARG A 5 -8.86 -4.32 13.27
C ARG A 5 -7.84 -3.44 13.98
N LEU A 6 -7.81 -3.50 15.30
CA LEU A 6 -6.86 -2.72 16.08
C LEU A 6 -5.42 -3.15 15.79
N MET A 7 -5.17 -4.46 15.70
CA MET A 7 -3.85 -4.97 15.35
C MET A 7 -3.41 -4.50 13.95
N LEU A 8 -4.32 -4.54 12.99
CA LEU A 8 -4.02 -4.07 11.64
C LEU A 8 -3.68 -2.58 11.64
N LEU A 9 -4.46 -1.76 12.34
CA LEU A 9 -4.20 -0.32 12.43
C LEU A 9 -2.83 -0.04 13.05
N ARG A 10 -2.45 -0.80 14.07
CA ARG A 10 -1.12 -0.68 14.68
C ARG A 10 -0.02 -1.06 13.71
N LEU A 11 -0.21 -2.14 12.94
CA LEU A 11 0.75 -2.54 11.90
C LEU A 11 0.90 -1.46 10.83
N VAL A 12 -0.22 -0.92 10.36
CA VAL A 12 -0.20 0.14 9.36
C VAL A 12 0.56 1.34 9.88
N HIS A 13 0.27 1.78 11.10
CA HIS A 13 0.96 2.92 11.71
C HIS A 13 2.45 2.66 11.81
N ARG A 14 2.85 1.47 12.25
CA ARG A 14 4.25 1.12 12.41
C ARG A 14 4.99 1.11 11.07
N GLU A 15 4.45 0.41 10.07
CA GLU A 15 5.13 0.29 8.78
C GLU A 15 5.13 1.58 8.00
N ALA A 16 4.04 2.34 8.06
CA ALA A 16 3.98 3.65 7.43
C ALA A 16 5.01 4.59 8.05
N SER A 17 5.10 4.62 9.38
CA SER A 17 6.05 5.48 10.09
C SER A 17 7.50 5.13 9.74
N LYS A 18 7.83 3.85 9.68
CA LYS A 18 9.17 3.40 9.28
C LYS A 18 9.53 3.86 7.87
N ALA A 19 8.56 3.89 6.99
CA ALA A 19 8.76 4.28 5.58
C ALA A 19 8.61 5.78 5.34
N GLY A 20 8.31 6.55 6.38
CA GLY A 20 8.12 8.00 6.25
C GLY A 20 6.80 8.38 5.58
N LEU A 21 5.79 7.51 5.69
CA LEU A 21 4.48 7.73 5.06
C LEU A 21 3.44 8.10 6.10
N GLN A 22 2.43 8.87 5.66
CA GLN A 22 1.26 9.11 6.50
C GLN A 22 0.41 7.84 6.53
N PRO A 23 0.00 7.36 7.72
CA PRO A 23 -0.82 6.14 7.81
C PRO A 23 -2.12 6.23 7.02
N GLU A 24 -2.72 7.42 6.94
CA GLU A 24 -3.96 7.64 6.19
C GLU A 24 -3.79 7.30 4.70
N LEU A 25 -2.65 7.64 4.12
CA LEU A 25 -2.36 7.31 2.72
C LEU A 25 -2.25 5.80 2.53
N VAL A 26 -1.59 5.12 3.46
CA VAL A 26 -1.46 3.65 3.41
C VAL A 26 -2.83 2.99 3.54
N LEU A 27 -3.67 3.46 4.47
CA LEU A 27 -5.02 2.93 4.65
C LEU A 27 -5.87 3.13 3.39
N ALA A 28 -5.77 4.30 2.76
CA ALA A 28 -6.48 4.57 1.51
C ALA A 28 -6.02 3.62 0.40
N LEU A 29 -4.72 3.36 0.31
CA LEU A 29 -4.19 2.44 -0.69
C LEU A 29 -4.67 1.01 -0.45
N ILE A 30 -4.64 0.54 0.81
CA ILE A 30 -5.15 -0.79 1.16
C ILE A 30 -6.63 -0.92 0.76
N HIS A 31 -7.43 0.09 1.05
CA HIS A 31 -8.84 0.10 0.68
C HIS A 31 -9.01 -0.01 -0.84
N ALA A 32 -8.26 0.78 -1.60
CA ALA A 32 -8.34 0.79 -3.05
C ALA A 32 -7.85 -0.54 -3.65
N GLU A 33 -6.80 -1.13 -3.09
CA GLU A 33 -6.17 -2.32 -3.66
C GLU A 33 -6.90 -3.61 -3.32
N SER A 34 -7.28 -3.80 -2.06
CA SER A 34 -7.76 -5.10 -1.61
C SER A 34 -9.06 -5.03 -0.81
N HIS A 35 -9.57 -3.85 -0.48
CA HIS A 35 -10.68 -3.69 0.47
C HIS A 35 -10.39 -4.40 1.79
N PHE A 36 -9.13 -4.35 2.25
CA PHE A 36 -8.65 -4.98 3.48
C PHE A 36 -8.74 -6.52 3.48
N ASP A 37 -8.68 -7.13 2.29
CA ASP A 37 -8.64 -8.59 2.18
C ASP A 37 -7.19 -9.05 2.05
N ARG A 38 -6.66 -9.65 3.12
CA ARG A 38 -5.27 -10.14 3.13
C ARG A 38 -5.03 -11.28 2.15
N PHE A 39 -6.09 -11.94 1.69
CA PHE A 39 -5.99 -13.06 0.74
C PHE A 39 -6.30 -12.64 -0.68
N ALA A 40 -6.49 -11.35 -0.94
CA ALA A 40 -6.77 -10.86 -2.29
C ALA A 40 -5.62 -11.20 -3.23
N ILE A 41 -5.96 -11.71 -4.41
CA ILE A 41 -5.00 -11.98 -5.48
C ILE A 41 -5.59 -11.42 -6.77
N SER A 42 -4.85 -10.52 -7.42
CA SER A 42 -5.32 -9.92 -8.67
C SER A 42 -5.10 -10.86 -9.86
N SER A 43 -5.68 -10.52 -11.01
CA SER A 43 -5.52 -11.31 -12.23
C SER A 43 -4.07 -11.40 -12.70
N VAL A 44 -3.23 -10.45 -12.30
CA VAL A 44 -1.80 -10.46 -12.66
C VAL A 44 -0.90 -10.96 -11.53
N GLY A 45 -1.49 -11.43 -10.42
CA GLY A 45 -0.75 -12.06 -9.34
C GLY A 45 -0.33 -11.15 -8.19
N ALA A 46 -0.83 -9.92 -8.13
CA ALA A 46 -0.59 -9.07 -6.97
C ALA A 46 -1.28 -9.64 -5.74
N GLN A 47 -0.61 -9.59 -4.58
CA GLN A 47 -1.05 -10.32 -3.38
C GLN A 47 -1.26 -9.41 -2.17
N GLY A 48 -2.29 -9.70 -1.41
CA GLY A 48 -2.50 -9.23 -0.05
C GLY A 48 -3.03 -7.80 0.06
N MET A 49 -2.93 -7.26 1.26
CA MET A 49 -3.47 -5.96 1.64
C MET A 49 -3.07 -4.83 0.69
N MET A 50 -1.80 -4.73 0.35
CA MET A 50 -1.29 -3.67 -0.51
C MET A 50 -1.05 -4.13 -1.96
N GLN A 51 -1.47 -5.36 -2.29
CA GLN A 51 -1.36 -5.89 -3.65
C GLN A 51 0.06 -5.81 -4.18
N VAL A 52 0.96 -6.53 -3.52
CA VAL A 52 2.38 -6.57 -3.85
C VAL A 52 2.65 -7.67 -4.86
N MET A 53 3.37 -7.34 -5.93
CA MET A 53 3.79 -8.34 -6.91
C MET A 53 4.93 -9.20 -6.35
N PRO A 54 4.88 -10.53 -6.57
CA PRO A 54 5.91 -11.42 -6.01
C PRO A 54 7.35 -11.12 -6.46
N PHE A 55 7.54 -10.49 -7.62
CA PHE A 55 8.90 -10.18 -8.08
C PHE A 55 9.66 -9.26 -7.11
N TRP A 56 8.94 -8.47 -6.30
CA TRP A 56 9.57 -7.59 -5.31
C TRP A 56 10.34 -8.36 -4.24
N LYS A 57 10.08 -9.67 -4.08
CA LYS A 57 10.84 -10.47 -3.11
C LYS A 57 12.34 -10.52 -3.44
N ALA A 58 12.67 -10.51 -4.73
CA ALA A 58 14.07 -10.49 -5.16
C ALA A 58 14.74 -9.16 -4.84
N GLU A 59 13.97 -8.07 -4.85
CA GLU A 59 14.51 -6.73 -4.61
C GLU A 59 14.54 -6.34 -3.13
N LEU A 60 13.52 -6.76 -2.36
CA LEU A 60 13.29 -6.23 -1.02
C LEU A 60 13.38 -7.26 0.09
N GLY A 61 13.49 -8.54 -0.22
CA GLY A 61 13.45 -9.56 0.80
C GLY A 61 13.97 -10.88 0.31
N ARG A 62 13.24 -11.97 0.63
CA ARG A 62 13.66 -13.33 0.36
C ARG A 62 12.55 -14.09 -0.35
N PRO A 63 12.93 -15.14 -1.16
CA PRO A 63 11.91 -15.91 -1.91
C PRO A 63 10.84 -16.53 -1.02
N GLN A 64 11.16 -16.88 0.22
CA GLN A 64 10.23 -17.53 1.14
C GLN A 64 9.31 -16.55 1.87
N ASP A 65 9.44 -15.26 1.67
CA ASP A 65 8.56 -14.28 2.30
C ASP A 65 7.11 -14.51 1.87
N ASN A 66 6.20 -14.49 2.84
CA ASN A 66 4.77 -14.73 2.60
C ASN A 66 4.04 -13.40 2.49
N LEU A 67 3.61 -13.04 1.28
CA LEU A 67 2.93 -11.77 1.02
C LEU A 67 1.47 -11.76 1.50
N THR A 68 0.93 -12.88 1.99
CA THR A 68 -0.39 -12.87 2.65
C THR A 68 -0.29 -12.58 4.15
N ASP A 69 0.92 -12.62 4.71
CA ASP A 69 1.15 -12.17 6.07
C ASP A 69 1.11 -10.64 6.12
N ASN A 70 0.26 -10.08 6.98
CA ASN A 70 0.02 -8.64 7.00
C ASN A 70 1.29 -7.83 7.28
N ALA A 71 2.08 -8.22 8.28
CA ALA A 71 3.30 -7.48 8.61
C ALA A 71 4.27 -7.46 7.43
N THR A 72 4.45 -8.61 6.78
CA THR A 72 5.32 -8.75 5.61
C THR A 72 4.79 -7.92 4.44
N ASN A 73 3.49 -8.06 4.15
CA ASN A 73 2.87 -7.34 3.03
C ASN A 73 2.99 -5.82 3.20
N LEU A 74 2.68 -5.32 4.39
CA LEU A 74 2.76 -3.89 4.68
C LEU A 74 4.19 -3.37 4.62
N ARG A 75 5.15 -4.15 5.07
CA ARG A 75 6.57 -3.77 4.96
C ARG A 75 6.97 -3.59 3.50
N TYR A 76 6.61 -4.56 2.65
CA TYR A 76 6.90 -4.46 1.21
C TYR A 76 6.18 -3.28 0.58
N GLY A 77 4.88 -3.19 0.79
CA GLY A 77 4.06 -2.15 0.16
C GLY A 77 4.46 -0.74 0.56
N CYS A 78 4.72 -0.52 1.84
CA CYS A 78 5.14 0.80 2.32
C CYS A 78 6.53 1.18 1.78
N THR A 79 7.44 0.21 1.70
CA THR A 79 8.77 0.44 1.13
C THR A 79 8.66 0.83 -0.35
N ILE A 80 7.83 0.11 -1.11
CA ILE A 80 7.61 0.39 -2.53
C ILE A 80 7.01 1.77 -2.72
N LEU A 81 5.96 2.09 -1.98
CA LEU A 81 5.28 3.38 -2.10
C LEU A 81 6.22 4.53 -1.73
N SER A 82 6.98 4.38 -0.65
CA SER A 82 7.97 5.38 -0.24
C SER A 82 9.01 5.62 -1.32
N TYR A 83 9.49 4.55 -1.94
CA TYR A 83 10.44 4.64 -3.06
C TYR A 83 9.85 5.46 -4.21
N TYR A 84 8.62 5.18 -4.61
CA TYR A 84 7.99 5.90 -5.70
C TYR A 84 7.70 7.36 -5.34
N LEU A 85 7.32 7.64 -4.10
CA LEU A 85 7.13 9.03 -3.66
C LEU A 85 8.42 9.83 -3.77
N ARG A 86 9.55 9.25 -3.35
CA ARG A 86 10.85 9.92 -3.48
C ARG A 86 11.21 10.12 -4.95
N LYS A 87 10.99 9.10 -5.77
CA LYS A 87 11.28 9.16 -7.20
C LYS A 87 10.45 10.24 -7.92
N GLU A 88 9.24 10.47 -7.45
CA GLU A 88 8.33 11.47 -8.02
C GLU A 88 8.32 12.78 -7.23
N ASN A 89 9.32 13.02 -6.41
CA ASN A 89 9.49 14.25 -5.64
C ASN A 89 8.26 14.62 -4.80
N GLY A 90 7.63 13.61 -4.21
CA GLY A 90 6.47 13.80 -3.34
C GLY A 90 5.13 13.90 -4.05
N ASP A 91 5.10 13.76 -5.37
CA ASP A 91 3.85 13.80 -6.14
C ASP A 91 3.07 12.51 -5.91
N ILE A 92 2.00 12.58 -5.11
CA ILE A 92 1.20 11.43 -4.71
C ILE A 92 0.53 10.77 -5.92
N ASN A 93 -0.03 11.56 -6.84
CA ASN A 93 -0.68 11.02 -8.03
C ASN A 93 0.28 10.18 -8.86
N ARG A 94 1.47 10.70 -9.11
CA ARG A 94 2.45 9.99 -9.92
C ARG A 94 3.01 8.78 -9.20
N ALA A 95 3.21 8.88 -7.88
CA ALA A 95 3.68 7.76 -7.08
C ALA A 95 2.67 6.61 -7.08
N LEU A 96 1.38 6.92 -6.92
CA LEU A 96 0.33 5.90 -6.98
C LEU A 96 0.22 5.27 -8.35
N ALA A 97 0.39 6.06 -9.42
CA ALA A 97 0.40 5.53 -10.77
C ALA A 97 1.55 4.55 -11.00
N ARG A 98 2.73 4.87 -10.47
CA ARG A 98 3.87 3.94 -10.55
C ARG A 98 3.63 2.70 -9.71
N TYR A 99 3.11 2.88 -8.50
CA TYR A 99 2.78 1.75 -7.63
C TYR A 99 1.88 0.76 -8.35
N ASN A 100 0.87 1.25 -9.01
CA ASN A 100 -0.10 0.43 -9.73
C ASN A 100 0.41 -0.05 -11.09
N GLY A 101 1.56 0.43 -11.57
CA GLY A 101 2.04 0.13 -12.91
C GLY A 101 1.26 0.82 -14.02
N SER A 102 0.49 1.85 -13.68
CA SER A 102 -0.40 2.57 -14.61
C SER A 102 0.03 4.01 -14.84
N LEU A 103 1.34 4.28 -14.82
CA LEU A 103 1.86 5.63 -15.01
C LEU A 103 1.30 6.26 -16.27
N GLY A 104 0.77 7.48 -16.14
CA GLY A 104 0.12 8.18 -17.23
C GLY A 104 -1.37 7.97 -17.34
N LYS A 105 -1.95 7.05 -16.56
CA LYS A 105 -3.40 6.83 -16.46
C LYS A 105 -3.90 7.48 -15.17
N ASN A 106 -5.00 8.21 -15.26
CA ASN A 106 -5.52 8.94 -14.10
C ASN A 106 -6.47 8.15 -13.22
N ARG A 107 -6.98 7.05 -13.74
CA ARG A 107 -8.07 6.31 -13.10
C ARG A 107 -7.70 5.81 -11.70
N TYR A 108 -6.56 5.15 -11.55
CA TYR A 108 -6.16 4.58 -10.26
C TYR A 108 -5.68 5.65 -9.27
N PRO A 109 -4.78 6.57 -9.66
CA PRO A 109 -4.37 7.63 -8.73
C PRO A 109 -5.54 8.45 -8.21
N ALA A 110 -6.48 8.82 -9.09
CA ALA A 110 -7.67 9.57 -8.68
C ALA A 110 -8.50 8.77 -7.67
N LYS A 111 -8.68 7.48 -7.90
CA LYS A 111 -9.42 6.61 -6.98
C LYS A 111 -8.72 6.52 -5.62
N GLY A 112 -7.41 6.31 -5.61
CA GLY A 112 -6.65 6.21 -4.38
C GLY A 112 -6.69 7.49 -3.58
N ILE A 113 -6.51 8.63 -4.24
CA ILE A 113 -6.55 9.94 -3.58
C ILE A 113 -7.96 10.24 -3.08
N GLY A 114 -8.98 9.88 -3.85
CA GLY A 114 -10.36 10.05 -3.42
C GLY A 114 -10.63 9.34 -2.11
N PHE A 115 -10.22 8.08 -2.00
CA PHE A 115 -10.38 7.33 -0.75
C PHE A 115 -9.62 7.99 0.40
N TRP A 116 -8.38 8.40 0.16
CA TRP A 116 -7.57 9.05 1.19
C TRP A 116 -8.22 10.33 1.69
N GLN A 117 -8.68 11.19 0.79
CA GLN A 117 -9.30 12.45 1.15
C GLN A 117 -10.67 12.27 1.81
N ASP A 118 -11.48 11.34 1.29
CA ASP A 118 -12.88 11.20 1.71
C ASP A 118 -13.03 10.40 2.99
N PHE A 119 -12.15 9.43 3.25
CA PHE A 119 -12.34 8.45 4.33
C PHE A 119 -11.25 8.46 5.39
N TRP A 120 -10.02 8.78 5.03
CA TRP A 120 -8.87 8.56 5.91
C TRP A 120 -8.11 9.82 6.28
N TYR A 121 -8.23 10.88 5.50
CA TYR A 121 -7.48 12.09 5.74
C TYR A 121 -8.05 12.86 6.93
N VAL A 122 -7.18 13.13 7.91
CA VAL A 122 -7.54 13.92 9.09
C VAL A 122 -6.69 15.18 9.03
N LYS A 123 -7.35 16.34 8.91
CA LYS A 123 -6.63 17.61 8.90
C LYS A 123 -6.01 17.85 10.27
N PRO A 124 -4.74 18.28 10.31
CA PRO A 124 -4.12 18.63 11.58
C PRO A 124 -4.81 19.79 12.27
#